data_9bfec192dd39e8eb98c16da29792fcdc
#
_entry.id   9bfec192dd39e8eb98c16da29792fcdc
#
_cell.length_a   1.000
_cell.length_b   1.000
_cell.length_c   1.000
_cell.angle_alpha   90.00
_cell.angle_beta   90.00
_cell.angle_gamma   90.00
#
_symmetry.space_group_name_H-M   'P 1'
#
loop_
_entity.id
_entity.type
_entity.pdbx_description
1 polymer ?
#
loop_
_entity_poly.entity_id
_entity_poly.type
_entity_poly.pdbx_seq_one_letter_code
_entity_poly.pdbx_strand_id
1 'polypeptide(L)'
;MKRLAIVLAAALLAVAVPALAMHHDKGEHGGHGGGASMGSMDHAGMMMDAATVMLGDQTVQGVKAVAHLRDVKAAMTKMGMKETHHFMVNFVGKDGKPVTEGTVAVKIENPAGAVGDPIALPGMQGHFGADIVLMEKGTYTFRVGSKLPDGVVRQYEFKHEVK
;
A
#
# COMPACT_ATOMS: atom_id res chain seq x y z
N MET A 1 52.11 8.55 10.15
CA MET A 1 52.02 8.01 8.80
C MET A 1 52.22 6.50 8.87
N LYS A 2 51.16 5.70 8.99
CA LYS A 2 51.22 4.23 8.84
C LYS A 2 49.85 3.83 8.23
N ARG A 3 49.88 3.43 6.96
CA ARG A 3 48.72 2.94 6.22
C ARG A 3 48.53 1.47 6.57
N LEU A 4 47.40 1.11 7.16
CA LEU A 4 47.01 -0.28 7.40
C LEU A 4 46.06 -0.71 6.26
N ALA A 5 46.55 -1.59 5.42
CA ALA A 5 45.73 -2.24 4.36
C ALA A 5 45.09 -3.49 4.98
N ILE A 6 43.78 -3.53 5.02
CA ILE A 6 43.00 -4.72 5.39
C ILE A 6 42.55 -5.39 4.10
N VAL A 7 43.12 -6.59 3.85
CA VAL A 7 42.70 -7.50 2.77
C VAL A 7 41.53 -8.32 3.29
N LEU A 8 40.34 -8.17 2.67
CA LEU A 8 39.17 -9.00 2.96
C LEU A 8 39.12 -10.15 1.95
N ALA A 9 39.31 -11.36 2.44
CA ALA A 9 39.16 -12.59 1.66
C ALA A 9 37.66 -12.95 1.57
N ALA A 10 37.13 -13.03 0.37
CA ALA A 10 35.76 -13.50 0.10
C ALA A 10 35.76 -15.01 -0.01
N ALA A 11 35.05 -15.71 0.89
CA ALA A 11 34.79 -17.15 0.78
C ALA A 11 33.45 -17.36 0.05
N LEU A 12 33.52 -17.94 -1.15
CA LEU A 12 32.31 -18.43 -1.88
C LEU A 12 31.87 -19.76 -1.26
N LEU A 13 30.70 -19.83 -0.67
CA LEU A 13 29.99 -21.07 -0.37
C LEU A 13 29.02 -21.37 -1.52
N ALA A 14 29.29 -22.42 -2.28
CA ALA A 14 28.37 -23.00 -3.26
C ALA A 14 27.41 -23.95 -2.52
N VAL A 15 26.10 -23.63 -2.50
CA VAL A 15 25.04 -24.52 -2.00
C VAL A 15 24.40 -25.21 -3.21
N ALA A 16 24.57 -26.52 -3.31
CA ALA A 16 23.89 -27.35 -4.29
C ALA A 16 22.45 -27.66 -3.84
N VAL A 17 21.49 -27.39 -4.71
CA VAL A 17 20.06 -27.71 -4.50
C VAL A 17 19.74 -29.01 -5.24
N PRO A 18 19.15 -30.04 -4.60
CA PRO A 18 18.71 -31.25 -5.32
C PRO A 18 17.37 -30.99 -6.04
N ALA A 19 17.30 -31.38 -7.30
CA ALA A 19 16.10 -31.39 -8.12
C ALA A 19 15.15 -32.51 -7.66
N LEU A 20 13.95 -32.17 -7.23
CA LEU A 20 12.85 -33.11 -7.03
C LEU A 20 12.03 -33.22 -8.31
N ALA A 21 11.99 -34.43 -8.85
CA ALA A 21 11.20 -34.79 -10.03
C ALA A 21 9.70 -34.72 -9.74
N MET A 22 8.98 -33.99 -10.59
CA MET A 22 7.51 -33.94 -10.56
C MET A 22 6.92 -35.13 -11.31
N HIS A 23 6.05 -35.86 -10.61
CA HIS A 23 5.16 -36.86 -11.19
C HIS A 23 4.02 -36.13 -11.96
N HIS A 24 3.85 -36.58 -13.21
CA HIS A 24 2.74 -36.20 -14.10
C HIS A 24 1.58 -37.13 -13.80
N ASP A 25 0.47 -36.61 -13.36
CA ASP A 25 -0.79 -37.33 -13.37
C ASP A 25 -1.75 -36.69 -14.39
N LYS A 26 -2.15 -37.50 -15.37
CA LYS A 26 -3.12 -37.16 -16.41
C LYS A 26 -4.54 -37.40 -15.88
N GLY A 27 -5.33 -36.36 -15.81
CA GLY A 27 -6.79 -36.44 -15.66
C GLY A 27 -7.49 -35.64 -16.76
N GLU A 28 -7.96 -36.34 -17.81
CA GLU A 28 -8.90 -35.81 -18.80
C GLU A 28 -10.29 -35.67 -18.19
N HIS A 29 -10.95 -34.52 -18.37
CA HIS A 29 -12.41 -34.40 -18.59
C HIS A 29 -12.69 -33.01 -19.18
N GLY A 30 -13.06 -32.91 -20.49
CA GLY A 30 -14.46 -32.78 -20.89
C GLY A 30 -14.87 -31.33 -21.04
N GLY A 31 -14.90 -30.84 -22.33
CA GLY A 31 -15.14 -29.50 -22.77
C GLY A 31 -16.55 -28.92 -22.44
N HIS A 32 -16.64 -27.61 -22.56
CA HIS A 32 -17.70 -26.88 -23.24
C HIS A 32 -17.24 -25.47 -23.60
N GLY A 33 -17.44 -25.12 -24.86
CA GLY A 33 -17.02 -23.85 -25.44
C GLY A 33 -17.94 -22.68 -25.04
N GLY A 34 -17.41 -21.49 -25.30
CA GLY A 34 -18.24 -20.29 -25.25
C GLY A 34 -17.43 -19.01 -25.11
N GLY A 35 -17.22 -18.30 -26.25
CA GLY A 35 -17.22 -16.86 -26.27
C GLY A 35 -16.01 -16.12 -25.70
N ALA A 36 -15.03 -15.81 -26.55
CA ALA A 36 -14.10 -14.73 -26.32
C ALA A 36 -14.86 -13.40 -26.26
N SER A 37 -14.96 -12.82 -25.08
CA SER A 37 -15.17 -11.39 -24.90
C SER A 37 -13.87 -10.83 -24.35
N MET A 38 -13.14 -10.08 -25.18
CA MET A 38 -12.07 -9.21 -24.73
C MET A 38 -12.72 -8.07 -23.95
N GLY A 39 -13.01 -8.33 -22.67
CA GLY A 39 -13.41 -7.33 -21.70
C GLY A 39 -12.18 -6.60 -21.20
N SER A 40 -12.22 -5.29 -21.30
CA SER A 40 -11.36 -4.30 -20.69
C SER A 40 -10.80 -4.81 -19.37
N MET A 41 -9.48 -4.77 -19.19
CA MET A 41 -8.85 -4.96 -17.88
C MET A 41 -9.25 -3.78 -16.99
N ASP A 42 -10.42 -3.88 -16.40
CA ASP A 42 -10.81 -3.02 -15.28
C ASP A 42 -9.86 -3.32 -14.12
N HIS A 43 -9.01 -2.36 -13.82
CA HIS A 43 -8.15 -2.33 -12.63
C HIS A 43 -8.97 -2.13 -11.33
N ALA A 44 -10.21 -2.56 -11.32
CA ALA A 44 -11.16 -2.48 -10.22
C ALA A 44 -11.21 -3.76 -9.36
N GLY A 45 -10.13 -4.54 -9.33
CA GLY A 45 -10.06 -5.76 -8.51
C GLY A 45 -9.80 -5.55 -7.02
N MET A 46 -9.78 -4.32 -6.51
CA MET A 46 -9.92 -4.10 -5.06
C MET A 46 -11.40 -4.27 -4.74
N MET A 47 -11.75 -5.40 -4.14
CA MET A 47 -13.06 -5.57 -3.49
C MET A 47 -13.24 -4.39 -2.52
N MET A 48 -13.97 -3.36 -2.97
CA MET A 48 -14.49 -2.33 -2.10
C MET A 48 -15.51 -3.03 -1.21
N ASP A 49 -15.03 -3.58 -0.09
CA ASP A 49 -15.88 -3.99 1.01
C ASP A 49 -16.73 -2.78 1.39
N ALA A 50 -17.99 -3.00 1.75
CA ALA A 50 -18.94 -1.94 2.15
C ALA A 50 -18.41 -1.00 3.26
N ALA A 51 -17.33 -1.41 3.93
CA ALA A 51 -16.63 -0.64 4.96
C ALA A 51 -15.52 0.28 4.41
N THR A 52 -15.24 0.28 3.10
CA THR A 52 -14.16 1.09 2.50
C THR A 52 -14.71 2.33 1.81
N VAL A 53 -14.20 3.49 2.19
CA VAL A 53 -14.56 4.79 1.63
C VAL A 53 -13.38 5.34 0.82
N MET A 54 -13.64 5.80 -0.41
CA MET A 54 -12.67 6.54 -1.20
C MET A 54 -12.63 8.00 -0.73
N LEU A 55 -11.45 8.48 -0.35
CA LEU A 55 -11.26 9.88 0.09
C LEU A 55 -11.01 10.81 -1.10
N GLY A 56 -10.75 10.26 -2.28
CA GLY A 56 -10.49 10.99 -3.50
C GLY A 56 -9.10 10.70 -4.09
N ASP A 57 -8.78 11.44 -5.14
CA ASP A 57 -7.47 11.38 -5.79
C ASP A 57 -6.89 12.78 -6.01
N GLN A 58 -5.56 12.85 -6.05
CA GLN A 58 -4.80 14.07 -6.36
C GLN A 58 -3.58 13.74 -7.20
N THR A 59 -3.26 14.61 -8.14
CA THR A 59 -2.06 14.48 -8.96
C THR A 59 -1.07 15.61 -8.65
N VAL A 60 0.12 15.24 -8.20
CA VAL A 60 1.20 16.17 -7.88
C VAL A 60 2.44 15.81 -8.70
N GLN A 61 2.95 16.74 -9.49
CA GLN A 61 4.13 16.56 -10.35
C GLN A 61 4.04 15.27 -11.20
N GLY A 62 2.82 14.99 -11.72
CA GLY A 62 2.55 13.86 -12.61
C GLY A 62 2.41 12.50 -11.94
N VAL A 63 2.45 12.41 -10.61
CA VAL A 63 2.11 11.19 -9.87
C VAL A 63 0.74 11.38 -9.22
N LYS A 64 -0.17 10.45 -9.51
CA LYS A 64 -1.50 10.42 -8.92
C LYS A 64 -1.48 9.59 -7.65
N ALA A 65 -1.97 10.17 -6.55
CA ALA A 65 -2.27 9.47 -5.30
C ALA A 65 -3.77 9.25 -5.18
N VAL A 66 -4.20 8.06 -4.80
CA VAL A 66 -5.61 7.71 -4.54
C VAL A 66 -5.70 7.21 -3.11
N ALA A 67 -6.47 7.88 -2.26
CA ALA A 67 -6.58 7.54 -0.85
C ALA A 67 -7.91 6.86 -0.52
N HIS A 68 -7.84 5.88 0.36
CA HIS A 68 -8.98 5.11 0.86
C HIS A 68 -8.91 4.99 2.39
N LEU A 69 -10.07 4.83 3.00
CA LEU A 69 -10.23 4.61 4.43
C LEU A 69 -11.18 3.45 4.64
N ARG A 70 -10.75 2.42 5.38
CA ARG A 70 -11.57 1.26 5.72
C ARG A 70 -11.86 1.26 7.21
N ASP A 71 -13.13 1.10 7.60
CA ASP A 71 -13.50 0.86 8.99
C ASP A 71 -13.06 -0.55 9.40
N VAL A 72 -12.21 -0.62 10.43
CA VAL A 72 -11.69 -1.86 11.02
C VAL A 72 -12.02 -1.95 12.52
N LYS A 73 -12.76 -0.99 13.06
CA LYS A 73 -13.05 -0.85 14.50
C LYS A 73 -13.57 -2.14 15.12
N ALA A 74 -14.55 -2.79 14.48
CA ALA A 74 -15.14 -4.01 15.03
C ALA A 74 -14.14 -5.18 15.11
N ALA A 75 -13.25 -5.30 14.11
CA ALA A 75 -12.21 -6.33 14.10
C ALA A 75 -11.11 -6.02 15.13
N MET A 76 -10.64 -4.77 15.18
CA MET A 76 -9.59 -4.34 16.10
C MET A 76 -10.03 -4.44 17.56
N THR A 77 -11.28 -4.07 17.87
CA THR A 77 -11.84 -4.21 19.23
C THR A 77 -11.85 -5.66 19.71
N LYS A 78 -12.16 -6.63 18.84
CA LYS A 78 -12.12 -8.06 19.17
C LYS A 78 -10.70 -8.53 19.52
N MET A 79 -9.68 -7.88 19.01
CA MET A 79 -8.26 -8.16 19.28
C MET A 79 -7.71 -7.32 20.43
N GLY A 80 -8.54 -6.50 21.10
CA GLY A 80 -8.11 -5.60 22.18
C GLY A 80 -7.30 -4.39 21.69
N MET A 81 -7.39 -4.06 20.41
CA MET A 81 -6.69 -2.96 19.77
C MET A 81 -7.57 -1.70 19.73
N LYS A 82 -6.96 -0.52 19.61
CA LYS A 82 -7.65 0.79 19.67
C LYS A 82 -7.92 1.39 18.30
N GLU A 83 -7.27 0.86 17.27
CA GLU A 83 -7.37 1.36 15.91
C GLU A 83 -8.81 1.22 15.41
N THR A 84 -9.26 2.23 14.69
CA THR A 84 -10.63 2.32 14.19
C THR A 84 -10.70 2.21 12.68
N HIS A 85 -9.65 2.64 11.99
CA HIS A 85 -9.61 2.68 10.53
C HIS A 85 -8.26 2.22 10.00
N HIS A 86 -8.27 1.62 8.82
CA HIS A 86 -7.08 1.37 8.01
C HIS A 86 -7.02 2.43 6.90
N PHE A 87 -6.00 3.29 6.95
CA PHE A 87 -5.74 4.28 5.93
C PHE A 87 -4.84 3.70 4.85
N MET A 88 -5.21 3.87 3.58
CA MET A 88 -4.48 3.35 2.42
C MET A 88 -4.29 4.45 1.39
N VAL A 89 -3.11 4.47 0.74
CA VAL A 89 -2.85 5.32 -0.41
C VAL A 89 -2.12 4.52 -1.49
N ASN A 90 -2.62 4.62 -2.72
CA ASN A 90 -2.01 4.05 -3.92
C ASN A 90 -1.40 5.16 -4.75
N PHE A 91 -0.25 4.91 -5.37
CA PHE A 91 0.37 5.84 -6.31
C PHE A 91 0.41 5.26 -7.71
N VAL A 92 0.15 6.13 -8.69
CA VAL A 92 0.25 5.82 -10.11
C VAL A 92 1.21 6.83 -10.74
N GLY A 93 2.27 6.33 -11.36
CA GLY A 93 3.30 7.12 -12.01
C GLY A 93 2.80 7.81 -13.29
N LYS A 94 3.64 8.67 -13.86
CA LYS A 94 3.36 9.37 -15.15
C LYS A 94 3.13 8.41 -16.32
N ASP A 95 3.69 7.22 -16.23
CA ASP A 95 3.55 6.14 -17.21
C ASP A 95 2.28 5.29 -17.02
N GLY A 96 1.41 5.66 -16.08
CA GLY A 96 0.19 4.94 -15.74
C GLY A 96 0.42 3.66 -14.92
N LYS A 97 1.66 3.38 -14.49
CA LYS A 97 1.96 2.18 -13.71
C LYS A 97 1.86 2.43 -12.20
N PRO A 98 1.47 1.41 -11.42
CA PRO A 98 1.51 1.48 -9.97
C PRO A 98 2.94 1.72 -9.46
N VAL A 99 3.08 2.58 -8.44
CA VAL A 99 4.34 2.78 -7.70
C VAL A 99 4.16 2.17 -6.31
N THR A 100 4.90 1.10 -6.05
CA THR A 100 4.76 0.28 -4.83
C THR A 100 5.95 0.37 -3.89
N GLU A 101 6.96 1.17 -4.26
CA GLU A 101 8.18 1.39 -3.48
C GLU A 101 8.33 2.86 -3.12
N GLY A 102 9.00 3.13 -2.00
CA GLY A 102 9.29 4.48 -1.54
C GLY A 102 9.10 4.65 -0.04
N THR A 103 9.30 5.88 0.43
CA THR A 103 9.02 6.27 1.82
C THR A 103 7.78 7.13 1.82
N VAL A 104 6.76 6.69 2.57
CA VAL A 104 5.47 7.39 2.69
C VAL A 104 5.09 7.54 4.14
N ALA A 105 4.55 8.69 4.51
CA ALA A 105 4.01 8.95 5.84
C ALA A 105 2.78 9.84 5.75
N VAL A 106 1.89 9.76 6.74
CA VAL A 106 0.73 10.63 6.88
C VAL A 106 0.78 11.40 8.20
N LYS A 107 0.45 12.68 8.17
CA LYS A 107 0.06 13.47 9.35
C LYS A 107 -1.44 13.66 9.33
N ILE A 108 -2.07 13.48 10.47
CA ILE A 108 -3.52 13.59 10.63
C ILE A 108 -3.82 14.80 11.49
N GLU A 109 -4.61 15.71 10.96
CA GLU A 109 -5.19 16.82 11.71
C GLU A 109 -6.61 16.41 12.13
N ASN A 110 -6.91 16.50 13.42
CA ASN A 110 -8.21 16.17 13.97
C ASN A 110 -9.22 17.31 13.77
N PRO A 111 -10.52 17.11 14.07
CA PRO A 111 -11.55 18.16 13.92
C PRO A 111 -11.31 19.41 14.76
N ALA A 112 -10.53 19.33 15.84
CA ALA A 112 -10.13 20.47 16.67
C ALA A 112 -8.91 21.25 16.10
N GLY A 113 -8.34 20.82 14.95
CA GLY A 113 -7.18 21.43 14.32
C GLY A 113 -5.83 20.97 14.88
N ALA A 114 -5.81 20.03 15.80
CA ALA A 114 -4.56 19.48 16.31
C ALA A 114 -3.95 18.49 15.31
N VAL A 115 -2.67 18.65 15.01
CA VAL A 115 -1.91 17.79 14.09
C VAL A 115 -1.09 16.81 14.90
N GLY A 116 -1.29 15.51 14.65
CA GLY A 116 -0.53 14.43 15.27
C GLY A 116 0.87 14.25 14.67
N ASP A 117 1.66 13.38 15.31
CA ASP A 117 2.96 12.96 14.78
C ASP A 117 2.82 12.21 13.45
N PRO A 118 3.85 12.23 12.59
CA PRO A 118 3.81 11.50 11.34
C PRO A 118 3.76 9.99 11.58
N ILE A 119 2.81 9.32 10.93
CA ILE A 119 2.66 7.87 10.92
C ILE A 119 3.26 7.34 9.63
N ALA A 120 4.24 6.43 9.74
CA ALA A 120 4.81 5.75 8.58
C ALA A 120 3.77 4.85 7.92
N LEU A 121 3.73 4.87 6.59
CA LEU A 121 2.87 4.00 5.78
C LEU A 121 3.77 2.99 5.06
N PRO A 122 3.96 1.78 5.60
CA PRO A 122 4.70 0.73 4.89
C PRO A 122 3.97 0.31 3.61
N GLY A 123 4.75 -0.08 2.59
CA GLY A 123 4.23 -0.66 1.36
C GLY A 123 3.76 -2.10 1.62
N MET A 124 2.52 -2.42 1.22
CA MET A 124 1.95 -3.76 1.31
C MET A 124 0.92 -3.97 0.18
N GLN A 125 0.93 -5.13 -0.43
CA GLN A 125 -0.08 -5.55 -1.42
C GLN A 125 -0.44 -4.48 -2.47
N GLY A 126 0.54 -3.69 -2.92
CA GLY A 126 0.35 -2.67 -3.96
C GLY A 126 -0.15 -1.31 -3.47
N HIS A 127 -0.27 -1.09 -2.17
CA HIS A 127 -0.57 0.20 -1.55
C HIS A 127 0.37 0.50 -0.38
N PHE A 128 0.31 1.73 0.12
CA PHE A 128 0.94 2.13 1.38
C PHE A 128 -0.15 2.36 2.42
N GLY A 129 -0.02 1.79 3.62
CA GLY A 129 -1.10 1.91 4.59
C GLY A 129 -0.68 1.67 6.03
N ALA A 130 -1.53 2.12 6.97
CA ALA A 130 -1.41 1.87 8.39
C ALA A 130 -2.76 1.94 9.09
N ASP A 131 -2.86 1.26 10.22
CA ASP A 131 -4.01 1.36 11.10
C ASP A 131 -3.92 2.64 11.94
N ILE A 132 -5.03 3.35 12.04
CA ILE A 132 -5.11 4.68 12.66
C ILE A 132 -6.33 4.78 13.58
N VAL A 133 -6.31 5.80 14.44
CA VAL A 133 -7.39 6.08 15.40
C VAL A 133 -8.11 7.37 15.01
N LEU A 134 -9.40 7.30 14.70
CA LEU A 134 -10.29 8.44 14.47
C LEU A 134 -11.46 8.33 15.46
N MET A 135 -11.39 9.04 16.59
CA MET A 135 -12.35 8.92 17.70
C MET A 135 -13.38 10.05 17.73
N GLU A 136 -13.00 11.22 17.25
CA GLU A 136 -13.83 12.42 17.33
C GLU A 136 -14.71 12.54 16.10
N LYS A 137 -15.95 13.05 16.29
CA LYS A 137 -16.82 13.41 15.17
C LYS A 137 -16.33 14.70 14.52
N GLY A 138 -16.42 14.77 13.21
CA GLY A 138 -16.04 15.94 12.43
C GLY A 138 -15.02 15.64 11.34
N THR A 139 -14.48 16.69 10.75
CA THR A 139 -13.59 16.57 9.58
C THR A 139 -12.15 16.36 10.00
N TYR A 140 -11.56 15.27 9.53
CA TYR A 140 -10.14 14.99 9.60
C TYR A 140 -9.45 15.37 8.29
N THR A 141 -8.23 15.90 8.38
CA THR A 141 -7.37 16.19 7.23
C THR A 141 -6.13 15.29 7.27
N PHE A 142 -5.92 14.55 6.19
CA PHE A 142 -4.78 13.63 6.01
C PHE A 142 -3.75 14.28 5.08
N ARG A 143 -2.58 14.64 5.60
CA ARG A 143 -1.47 15.17 4.79
C ARG A 143 -0.45 14.06 4.55
N VAL A 144 -0.45 13.52 3.34
CA VAL A 144 0.43 12.44 2.92
C VAL A 144 1.69 13.03 2.30
N GLY A 145 2.84 12.73 2.91
CA GLY A 145 4.15 13.00 2.34
C GLY A 145 4.72 11.74 1.70
N SER A 146 5.28 11.86 0.51
CA SER A 146 5.92 10.74 -0.18
C SER A 146 7.27 11.12 -0.79
N LYS A 147 8.23 10.18 -0.73
CA LYS A 147 9.46 10.18 -1.53
C LYS A 147 9.53 8.84 -2.25
N LEU A 148 9.12 8.83 -3.50
CA LEU A 148 9.05 7.65 -4.36
C LEU A 148 10.40 7.40 -5.07
N PRO A 149 10.56 6.31 -5.87
CA PRO A 149 11.84 5.94 -6.49
C PRO A 149 12.46 7.02 -7.38
N ASP A 150 11.67 7.95 -7.91
CA ASP A 150 12.16 9.10 -8.65
C ASP A 150 12.86 10.16 -7.78
N GLY A 151 12.91 9.96 -6.45
CA GLY A 151 13.56 10.82 -5.48
C GLY A 151 12.82 12.12 -5.17
N VAL A 152 11.71 12.40 -5.84
CA VAL A 152 10.93 13.63 -5.67
C VAL A 152 10.04 13.55 -4.45
N VAL A 153 10.10 14.59 -3.60
CA VAL A 153 9.19 14.71 -2.44
C VAL A 153 7.89 15.38 -2.89
N ARG A 154 6.77 14.74 -2.55
CA ARG A 154 5.42 15.22 -2.86
C ARG A 154 4.56 15.24 -1.63
N GLN A 155 3.58 16.15 -1.61
CA GLN A 155 2.56 16.21 -0.57
C GLN A 155 1.18 16.19 -1.21
N TYR A 156 0.25 15.47 -0.56
CA TYR A 156 -1.14 15.32 -0.95
C TYR A 156 -2.01 15.56 0.28
N GLU A 157 -3.22 16.10 0.08
CA GLU A 157 -4.17 16.36 1.17
C GLU A 157 -5.52 15.71 0.85
N PHE A 158 -6.03 14.92 1.79
CA PHE A 158 -7.35 14.29 1.71
C PHE A 158 -8.16 14.64 2.95
N LYS A 159 -9.49 14.61 2.84
CA LYS A 159 -10.38 14.90 3.95
C LYS A 159 -11.43 13.81 4.12
N HIS A 160 -11.83 13.59 5.36
CA HIS A 160 -12.90 12.66 5.71
C HIS A 160 -13.71 13.19 6.89
N GLU A 161 -15.03 13.08 6.81
CA GLU A 161 -15.94 13.43 7.91
C GLU A 161 -16.38 12.17 8.65
N VAL A 162 -16.00 12.08 9.93
CA VAL A 162 -16.50 11.06 10.88
C VAL A 162 -17.82 11.55 11.47
N LYS A 163 -18.89 10.77 11.29
CA LYS A 163 -20.28 11.10 11.69
C LYS A 163 -20.63 10.61 13.10
#